data_eaf1b059bbde2f2d8f37ff24066d3f74
#
_entry.id   eaf1b059bbde2f2d8f37ff24066d3f74
#
_cell.length_a   1.000
_cell.length_b   1.000
_cell.length_c   1.000
_cell.angle_alpha   90.00
_cell.angle_beta   90.00
_cell.angle_gamma   90.00
#
_symmetry.space_group_name_H-M   'P 1'
#
loop_
_entity.id
_entity.type
_entity.pdbx_description
1 polymer ?
#
loop_
_entity_poly.entity_id
_entity_poly.type
_entity_poly.pdbx_seq_one_letter_code
_entity_poly.pdbx_strand_id
1 'polypeptide(L)'
;MNCVLHSTARWFRLAAILAALAAIGVRSSAQSARKPPAKPPAQSSSQPKGDPLAPLLQQAKDAIDRNDFSAALEPLQKYIAQRPDDPYTHFQLGYAYAGLKRWEEAKAEFSRAIALDPKMAPAHLNLGLVLMDTSPGEAAQAFLQTADLEPTESRPRFLAGVALEHSGKFVEAIEQYRAALAISPKDYDCHFALGRVLLRANDAAGAEEHFREAVAARGDSAPARLGLANVLLSQKKYQAGTDALAEYLKLNPGDRAEHFERASALMEMDRFDDALTELDRAETGSAPTAEGLKMRGDIYLHQKKWKEASETLAQAIRQSPEDQQLLTWLGHVEIELHEYPTAINILGKVAANNSQDVDALRELVNAFFLNGDYAATIGGMDRLARLETPKPVSWFVRAICYDKLSRKTEAIEAYQKFLDLDNGQNDTQDFQARRRVYTLQSELGLAPKKQKH
;
A
#
# COMPACT_ATOMS: atom_id res chain seq x y z
N MET A 1 -18.42 22.37 -0.74
CA MET A 1 -17.39 21.82 0.18
C MET A 1 -16.97 20.43 -0.30
N ASN A 2 -16.18 20.36 -1.35
CA ASN A 2 -15.63 19.10 -1.87
C ASN A 2 -14.14 19.27 -2.09
N CYS A 3 -13.34 18.28 -1.67
CA CYS A 3 -11.94 18.09 -2.10
C CYS A 3 -10.78 18.51 -1.20
N VAL A 4 -10.81 18.45 0.11
CA VAL A 4 -9.55 18.60 0.88
C VAL A 4 -9.25 17.44 1.85
N LEU A 5 -10.19 16.51 2.07
CA LEU A 5 -10.09 15.54 3.18
C LEU A 5 -9.28 14.26 2.91
N HIS A 6 -8.74 14.03 1.69
CA HIS A 6 -8.21 12.70 1.33
C HIS A 6 -6.69 12.57 1.09
N SER A 7 -5.87 13.62 1.29
CA SER A 7 -4.54 13.60 0.64
C SER A 7 -3.35 13.09 1.47
N THR A 8 -3.35 13.15 2.79
CA THR A 8 -2.14 12.85 3.59
C THR A 8 -1.99 11.41 4.08
N ALA A 9 -3.07 10.68 4.30
CA ALA A 9 -3.03 9.28 4.75
C ALA A 9 -2.59 8.30 3.64
N ARG A 10 -2.75 8.66 2.36
CA ARG A 10 -2.47 7.80 1.20
C ARG A 10 -1.01 7.45 0.98
N TRP A 11 -0.07 8.38 1.18
CA TRP A 11 1.35 8.15 0.89
C TRP A 11 2.02 7.18 1.86
N PHE A 12 1.62 7.20 3.13
CA PHE A 12 2.14 6.27 4.13
C PHE A 12 1.61 4.84 3.93
N ARG A 13 0.38 4.69 3.43
CA ARG A 13 -0.23 3.36 3.19
C ARG A 13 0.34 2.67 1.96
N LEU A 14 0.56 3.37 0.84
CA LEU A 14 1.23 2.81 -0.34
C LEU A 14 2.63 2.27 -0.02
N ALA A 15 3.39 2.97 0.79
CA ALA A 15 4.70 2.51 1.25
C ALA A 15 4.60 1.26 2.15
N ALA A 16 3.58 1.15 3.00
CA ALA A 16 3.33 -0.01 3.87
C ALA A 16 2.86 -1.23 3.07
N ILE A 17 1.99 -1.04 2.07
CA ILE A 17 1.54 -2.09 1.16
C ILE A 17 2.70 -2.62 0.32
N LEU A 18 3.53 -1.73 -0.22
CA LEU A 18 4.75 -2.12 -0.94
C LEU A 18 5.73 -2.89 -0.04
N ALA A 19 5.85 -2.51 1.23
CA ALA A 19 6.68 -3.22 2.20
C ALA A 19 6.10 -4.59 2.59
N ALA A 20 4.78 -4.71 2.75
CA ALA A 20 4.10 -5.97 3.06
C ALA A 20 4.16 -6.96 1.89
N LEU A 21 3.92 -6.50 0.66
CA LEU A 21 4.09 -7.32 -0.56
C LEU A 21 5.56 -7.74 -0.76
N ALA A 22 6.51 -6.87 -0.40
CA ALA A 22 7.93 -7.20 -0.40
C ALA A 22 8.24 -8.33 0.59
N ALA A 23 7.68 -8.28 1.80
CA ALA A 23 7.95 -9.28 2.84
C ALA A 23 7.29 -10.64 2.55
N ILE A 24 6.06 -10.64 2.03
CA ILE A 24 5.34 -11.87 1.68
C ILE A 24 5.94 -12.51 0.42
N GLY A 25 6.28 -11.71 -0.58
CA GLY A 25 6.80 -12.20 -1.85
C GLY A 25 8.22 -12.76 -1.78
N VAL A 26 9.11 -12.16 -0.98
CA VAL A 26 10.47 -12.68 -0.79
C VAL A 26 10.46 -14.06 -0.11
N ARG A 27 9.58 -14.28 0.86
CA ARG A 27 9.44 -15.60 1.50
C ARG A 27 8.84 -16.66 0.57
N SER A 28 7.86 -16.30 -0.26
CA SER A 28 7.18 -17.25 -1.16
C SER A 28 8.07 -17.64 -2.36
N SER A 29 8.73 -16.69 -3.03
CA SER A 29 9.63 -16.98 -4.16
C SER A 29 10.91 -17.69 -3.73
N ALA A 30 11.47 -17.33 -2.56
CA ALA A 30 12.61 -18.05 -1.98
C ALA A 30 12.23 -19.49 -1.56
N GLN A 31 10.99 -19.71 -1.16
CA GLN A 31 10.50 -21.04 -0.77
C GLN A 31 10.22 -21.93 -1.99
N SER A 32 9.75 -21.35 -3.11
CA SER A 32 9.61 -22.04 -4.40
C SER A 32 10.98 -22.33 -5.05
N ALA A 33 11.96 -21.44 -4.87
CA ALA A 33 13.34 -21.63 -5.30
C ALA A 33 14.08 -22.73 -4.51
N ARG A 34 13.68 -23.01 -3.27
CA ARG A 34 14.26 -24.00 -2.36
C ARG A 34 13.83 -25.45 -2.61
N LYS A 35 13.41 -25.82 -3.83
CA LYS A 35 13.37 -27.26 -4.17
C LYS A 35 14.75 -27.86 -3.95
N PRO A 36 14.82 -29.13 -3.44
CA PRO A 36 16.11 -29.74 -3.16
C PRO A 36 17.05 -29.66 -4.39
N PRO A 37 18.37 -29.65 -4.17
CA PRO A 37 19.35 -29.61 -5.23
C PRO A 37 19.03 -30.63 -6.33
N ALA A 38 19.32 -30.30 -7.58
CA ALA A 38 19.08 -31.22 -8.69
C ALA A 38 19.87 -32.52 -8.43
N LYS A 39 19.19 -33.66 -8.43
CA LYS A 39 19.85 -34.97 -8.27
C LYS A 39 20.96 -35.14 -9.31
N PRO A 40 22.02 -35.88 -8.95
CA PRO A 40 23.07 -36.22 -9.91
C PRO A 40 22.45 -36.77 -11.19
N PRO A 41 22.88 -36.33 -12.38
CA PRO A 41 22.55 -36.98 -13.63
C PRO A 41 22.94 -38.43 -13.56
N ALA A 42 22.20 -39.30 -14.26
CA ALA A 42 22.60 -40.68 -14.39
C ALA A 42 24.01 -40.74 -15.02
N GLN A 43 24.97 -41.44 -14.43
CA GLN A 43 26.30 -41.60 -15.00
C GLN A 43 26.19 -42.01 -16.47
N SER A 44 26.83 -41.25 -17.35
CA SER A 44 27.07 -41.74 -18.70
C SER A 44 27.85 -43.04 -18.60
N SER A 45 27.43 -44.07 -19.32
CA SER A 45 27.91 -45.45 -19.26
C SER A 45 29.37 -45.67 -19.67
N SER A 46 30.28 -44.71 -19.44
CA SER A 46 31.68 -44.74 -19.83
C SER A 46 32.62 -45.28 -18.74
N GLN A 47 32.12 -45.88 -17.66
CA GLN A 47 33.01 -46.56 -16.73
C GLN A 47 33.58 -47.82 -17.40
N PRO A 48 34.91 -47.97 -17.41
CA PRO A 48 35.50 -49.22 -17.92
C PRO A 48 35.00 -50.40 -17.09
N LYS A 49 34.53 -51.45 -17.76
CA LYS A 49 34.15 -52.69 -17.09
C LYS A 49 35.35 -53.20 -16.28
N GLY A 50 35.21 -53.23 -14.94
CA GLY A 50 36.25 -53.73 -14.05
C GLY A 50 36.99 -52.63 -13.28
N ASP A 51 36.48 -51.39 -13.21
CA ASP A 51 37.10 -50.36 -12.37
C ASP A 51 37.09 -50.75 -10.89
N PRO A 52 38.27 -50.88 -10.24
CA PRO A 52 38.36 -51.28 -8.84
C PRO A 52 37.74 -50.26 -7.88
N LEU A 53 37.48 -49.03 -8.33
CA LEU A 53 36.86 -47.97 -7.53
C LEU A 53 35.33 -47.87 -7.73
N ALA A 54 34.75 -48.64 -8.68
CA ALA A 54 33.31 -48.66 -8.93
C ALA A 54 32.45 -48.93 -7.68
N PRO A 55 32.89 -49.84 -6.76
CA PRO A 55 32.14 -50.08 -5.53
C PRO A 55 32.03 -48.86 -4.63
N LEU A 56 32.98 -47.96 -4.59
CA LEU A 56 32.94 -46.72 -3.81
C LEU A 56 31.86 -45.76 -4.34
N LEU A 57 31.80 -45.59 -5.66
CA LEU A 57 30.79 -44.78 -6.30
C LEU A 57 29.39 -45.37 -6.12
N GLN A 58 29.25 -46.70 -6.19
CA GLN A 58 27.95 -47.36 -5.95
C GLN A 58 27.51 -47.15 -4.49
N GLN A 59 28.44 -47.36 -3.52
CA GLN A 59 28.13 -47.08 -2.10
C GLN A 59 27.69 -45.64 -1.85
N ALA A 60 28.39 -44.68 -2.45
CA ALA A 60 28.03 -43.26 -2.33
C ALA A 60 26.66 -42.96 -2.95
N LYS A 61 26.40 -43.50 -4.14
CA LYS A 61 25.09 -43.37 -4.80
C LYS A 61 23.97 -43.94 -3.97
N ASP A 62 24.12 -45.15 -3.43
CA ASP A 62 23.14 -45.78 -2.59
C ASP A 62 22.86 -44.99 -1.30
N ALA A 63 23.91 -44.33 -0.75
CA ALA A 63 23.77 -43.45 0.40
C ALA A 63 23.02 -42.15 0.01
N ILE A 64 23.36 -41.53 -1.12
CA ILE A 64 22.67 -40.36 -1.63
C ILE A 64 21.19 -40.66 -1.92
N ASP A 65 20.89 -41.76 -2.55
CA ASP A 65 19.52 -42.16 -2.88
C ASP A 65 18.63 -42.40 -1.64
N ARG A 66 19.26 -42.79 -0.51
CA ARG A 66 18.62 -42.87 0.81
C ARG A 66 18.63 -41.55 1.58
N ASN A 67 19.16 -40.45 1.01
CA ASN A 67 19.42 -39.17 1.68
C ASN A 67 20.36 -39.28 2.91
N ASP A 68 21.18 -40.31 2.97
CA ASP A 68 22.25 -40.47 3.96
C ASP A 68 23.51 -39.82 3.44
N PHE A 69 23.48 -38.48 3.41
CA PHE A 69 24.58 -37.69 2.88
C PHE A 69 25.89 -37.87 3.67
N SER A 70 25.77 -38.17 4.97
CA SER A 70 26.98 -38.41 5.80
C SER A 70 27.68 -39.67 5.38
N ALA A 71 26.98 -40.75 5.09
CA ALA A 71 27.55 -42.01 4.64
C ALA A 71 28.13 -41.93 3.23
N ALA A 72 27.73 -40.92 2.43
CA ALA A 72 28.27 -40.71 1.09
C ALA A 72 29.70 -40.07 1.09
N LEU A 73 30.06 -39.35 2.15
CA LEU A 73 31.29 -38.55 2.16
C LEU A 73 32.55 -39.40 2.04
N GLU A 74 32.72 -40.39 2.87
CA GLU A 74 33.93 -41.21 2.93
C GLU A 74 34.21 -41.95 1.60
N PRO A 75 33.23 -42.67 0.98
CA PRO A 75 33.41 -43.28 -0.33
C PRO A 75 33.82 -42.30 -1.41
N LEU A 76 33.19 -41.12 -1.48
CA LEU A 76 33.50 -40.09 -2.47
C LEU A 76 34.93 -39.52 -2.28
N GLN A 77 35.30 -39.23 -1.03
CA GLN A 77 36.65 -38.74 -0.71
C GLN A 77 37.73 -39.77 -1.05
N LYS A 78 37.49 -41.07 -0.77
CA LYS A 78 38.43 -42.12 -1.16
C LYS A 78 38.57 -42.27 -2.68
N TYR A 79 37.49 -42.07 -3.41
CA TYR A 79 37.51 -42.06 -4.87
C TYR A 79 38.31 -40.88 -5.43
N ILE A 80 38.01 -39.65 -4.96
CA ILE A 80 38.69 -38.43 -5.38
C ILE A 80 40.19 -38.48 -5.07
N ALA A 81 40.59 -39.07 -3.95
CA ALA A 81 42.02 -39.24 -3.59
C ALA A 81 42.80 -40.02 -4.64
N GLN A 82 42.14 -40.90 -5.40
CA GLN A 82 42.75 -41.68 -6.47
C GLN A 82 42.47 -41.13 -7.87
N ARG A 83 41.37 -40.36 -8.02
CA ARG A 83 40.95 -39.73 -9.28
C ARG A 83 40.50 -38.28 -9.03
N PRO A 84 41.45 -37.36 -8.84
CA PRO A 84 41.16 -35.96 -8.47
C PRO A 84 40.54 -35.13 -9.60
N ASP A 85 40.54 -35.65 -10.83
CA ASP A 85 40.05 -34.93 -12.03
C ASP A 85 38.70 -35.50 -12.55
N ASP A 86 37.96 -36.22 -11.71
CA ASP A 86 36.61 -36.70 -12.08
C ASP A 86 35.54 -35.66 -11.68
N PRO A 87 34.98 -34.91 -12.64
CA PRO A 87 34.03 -33.85 -12.35
C PRO A 87 32.74 -34.36 -11.72
N TYR A 88 32.31 -35.58 -12.08
CA TYR A 88 31.09 -36.16 -11.56
C TYR A 88 31.19 -36.50 -10.06
N THR A 89 32.33 -36.99 -9.60
CA THR A 89 32.52 -37.30 -8.18
C THR A 89 32.63 -36.03 -7.34
N HIS A 90 33.28 -34.99 -7.83
CA HIS A 90 33.24 -33.67 -7.18
C HIS A 90 31.83 -33.14 -7.09
N PHE A 91 31.04 -33.26 -8.16
CA PHE A 91 29.62 -32.88 -8.12
C PHE A 91 28.82 -33.65 -7.04
N GLN A 92 28.99 -34.99 -6.97
CA GLN A 92 28.33 -35.81 -5.95
C GLN A 92 28.76 -35.44 -4.53
N LEU A 93 30.03 -35.11 -4.31
CA LEU A 93 30.53 -34.68 -3.01
C LEU A 93 29.94 -33.31 -2.63
N GLY A 94 29.91 -32.36 -3.58
CA GLY A 94 29.21 -31.08 -3.39
C GLY A 94 27.75 -31.25 -3.07
N TYR A 95 27.04 -32.17 -3.73
CA TYR A 95 25.67 -32.49 -3.48
C TYR A 95 25.46 -33.07 -2.05
N ALA A 96 26.34 -33.97 -1.61
CA ALA A 96 26.27 -34.51 -0.25
C ALA A 96 26.53 -33.41 0.81
N TYR A 97 27.52 -32.53 0.59
CA TYR A 97 27.75 -31.38 1.47
C TYR A 97 26.57 -30.43 1.52
N ALA A 98 25.95 -30.13 0.39
CA ALA A 98 24.73 -29.31 0.35
C ALA A 98 23.58 -29.93 1.13
N GLY A 99 23.39 -31.26 1.02
CA GLY A 99 22.41 -32.02 1.82
C GLY A 99 22.66 -31.96 3.33
N LEU A 100 23.93 -31.85 3.73
CA LEU A 100 24.35 -31.64 5.13
C LEU A 100 24.38 -30.17 5.54
N LYS A 101 24.00 -29.23 4.66
CA LYS A 101 24.06 -27.77 4.84
C LYS A 101 25.47 -27.23 5.09
N ARG A 102 26.47 -27.94 4.62
CA ARG A 102 27.90 -27.54 4.64
C ARG A 102 28.19 -26.72 3.38
N TRP A 103 27.70 -25.45 3.39
CA TRP A 103 27.60 -24.63 2.18
C TRP A 103 28.96 -24.28 1.54
N GLU A 104 29.96 -23.99 2.35
CA GLU A 104 31.31 -23.64 1.84
C GLU A 104 32.00 -24.81 1.17
N GLU A 105 31.88 -26.00 1.77
CA GLU A 105 32.44 -27.20 1.15
C GLU A 105 31.66 -27.58 -0.12
N ALA A 106 30.34 -27.43 -0.11
CA ALA A 106 29.49 -27.65 -1.28
C ALA A 106 29.90 -26.69 -2.43
N LYS A 107 30.10 -25.41 -2.13
CA LYS A 107 30.58 -24.39 -3.08
C LYS A 107 31.92 -24.79 -3.68
N ALA A 108 32.88 -25.21 -2.86
CA ALA A 108 34.19 -25.60 -3.31
C ALA A 108 34.13 -26.79 -4.29
N GLU A 109 33.38 -27.82 -3.95
CA GLU A 109 33.25 -29.03 -4.75
C GLU A 109 32.47 -28.80 -6.06
N PHE A 110 31.41 -28.03 -6.05
CA PHE A 110 30.72 -27.65 -7.29
C PHE A 110 31.61 -26.79 -8.19
N SER A 111 32.36 -25.85 -7.61
CA SER A 111 33.32 -25.04 -8.37
C SER A 111 34.43 -25.91 -9.00
N ARG A 112 34.88 -26.94 -8.29
CA ARG A 112 35.86 -27.89 -8.82
C ARG A 112 35.27 -28.73 -9.96
N ALA A 113 34.03 -29.22 -9.81
CA ALA A 113 33.33 -29.94 -10.86
C ALA A 113 33.18 -29.10 -12.13
N ILE A 114 32.80 -27.80 -12.00
CA ILE A 114 32.71 -26.86 -13.13
C ILE A 114 34.06 -26.59 -13.78
N ALA A 115 35.12 -26.46 -12.98
CA ALA A 115 36.49 -26.25 -13.52
C ALA A 115 36.96 -27.45 -14.37
N LEU A 116 36.53 -28.66 -14.02
CA LEU A 116 36.85 -29.90 -14.75
C LEU A 116 35.90 -30.12 -15.95
N ASP A 117 34.62 -29.82 -15.79
CA ASP A 117 33.64 -29.86 -16.88
C ASP A 117 32.75 -28.59 -16.86
N PRO A 118 33.13 -27.56 -17.62
CA PRO A 118 32.37 -26.32 -17.71
C PRO A 118 30.97 -26.47 -18.32
N LYS A 119 30.65 -27.60 -18.93
CA LYS A 119 29.34 -27.91 -19.53
C LYS A 119 28.41 -28.69 -18.60
N MET A 120 28.82 -28.95 -17.39
CA MET A 120 27.99 -29.65 -16.39
C MET A 120 26.91 -28.71 -15.85
N ALA A 121 25.77 -28.58 -16.57
CA ALA A 121 24.66 -27.72 -16.18
C ALA A 121 24.14 -27.96 -14.73
N PRO A 122 24.01 -29.21 -14.24
CA PRO A 122 23.63 -29.45 -12.84
C PRO A 122 24.60 -28.87 -11.80
N ALA A 123 25.90 -28.78 -12.10
CA ALA A 123 26.89 -28.21 -11.19
C ALA A 123 26.73 -26.68 -11.08
N HIS A 124 26.52 -26.00 -12.19
CA HIS A 124 26.19 -24.59 -12.22
C HIS A 124 24.87 -24.31 -11.48
N LEU A 125 23.80 -25.09 -11.72
CA LEU A 125 22.53 -24.97 -11.04
C LEU A 125 22.66 -25.08 -9.51
N ASN A 126 23.34 -26.11 -9.05
CA ASN A 126 23.53 -26.38 -7.62
C ASN A 126 24.44 -25.35 -6.95
N LEU A 127 25.49 -24.88 -7.66
CA LEU A 127 26.32 -23.77 -7.20
C LEU A 127 25.49 -22.52 -7.00
N GLY A 128 24.61 -22.16 -7.95
CA GLY A 128 23.68 -21.04 -7.82
C GLY A 128 22.76 -21.18 -6.61
N LEU A 129 22.21 -22.37 -6.37
CA LEU A 129 21.35 -22.63 -5.20
C LEU A 129 22.09 -22.45 -3.87
N VAL A 130 23.35 -22.87 -3.79
CA VAL A 130 24.21 -22.71 -2.61
C VAL A 130 24.54 -21.22 -2.35
N LEU A 131 24.74 -20.45 -3.41
CA LEU A 131 25.12 -19.04 -3.35
C LEU A 131 23.94 -18.08 -3.15
N MET A 132 22.70 -18.54 -3.30
CA MET A 132 21.50 -17.69 -3.35
C MET A 132 21.39 -16.71 -2.18
N ASP A 133 21.65 -17.17 -0.96
CA ASP A 133 21.49 -16.36 0.26
C ASP A 133 22.76 -15.55 0.59
N THR A 134 23.94 -15.99 0.17
CA THR A 134 25.23 -15.38 0.55
C THR A 134 25.80 -14.46 -0.52
N SER A 135 25.63 -14.81 -1.78
CA SER A 135 26.19 -14.12 -2.94
C SER A 135 25.21 -14.14 -4.12
N PRO A 136 24.04 -13.46 -4.02
CA PRO A 136 22.99 -13.58 -5.03
C PRO A 136 23.43 -13.14 -6.43
N GLY A 137 24.39 -12.22 -6.54
CA GLY A 137 24.97 -11.83 -7.83
C GLY A 137 25.76 -12.95 -8.50
N GLU A 138 26.55 -13.74 -7.74
CA GLU A 138 27.25 -14.92 -8.25
C GLU A 138 26.26 -16.05 -8.54
N ALA A 139 25.23 -16.21 -7.71
CA ALA A 139 24.16 -17.17 -7.95
C ALA A 139 23.44 -16.91 -9.29
N ALA A 140 23.15 -15.65 -9.60
CA ALA A 140 22.55 -15.26 -10.87
C ALA A 140 23.44 -15.67 -12.06
N GLN A 141 24.76 -15.46 -11.97
CA GLN A 141 25.68 -15.89 -13.02
C GLN A 141 25.69 -17.41 -13.22
N ALA A 142 25.68 -18.18 -12.14
CA ALA A 142 25.61 -19.62 -12.20
C ALA A 142 24.30 -20.13 -12.84
N PHE A 143 23.18 -19.51 -12.52
CA PHE A 143 21.89 -19.84 -13.14
C PHE A 143 21.82 -19.44 -14.61
N LEU A 144 22.42 -18.32 -15.00
CA LEU A 144 22.51 -17.92 -16.41
C LEU A 144 23.38 -18.91 -17.22
N GLN A 145 24.52 -19.38 -16.67
CA GLN A 145 25.29 -20.44 -17.30
C GLN A 145 24.46 -21.72 -17.47
N THR A 146 23.68 -22.09 -16.47
CA THR A 146 22.74 -23.22 -16.60
C THR A 146 21.71 -22.98 -17.72
N ALA A 147 21.15 -21.76 -17.81
CA ALA A 147 20.18 -21.42 -18.85
C ALA A 147 20.75 -21.45 -20.28
N ASP A 148 22.01 -21.12 -20.42
CA ASP A 148 22.71 -21.20 -21.70
C ASP A 148 23.04 -22.64 -22.12
N LEU A 149 23.30 -23.51 -21.14
CA LEU A 149 23.52 -24.93 -21.37
C LEU A 149 22.20 -25.71 -21.60
N GLU A 150 21.11 -25.28 -20.98
CA GLU A 150 19.78 -25.90 -21.07
C GLU A 150 18.74 -24.87 -21.54
N PRO A 151 18.79 -24.39 -22.80
CA PRO A 151 18.00 -23.26 -23.26
C PRO A 151 16.49 -23.52 -23.35
N THR A 152 16.06 -24.77 -23.29
CA THR A 152 14.65 -25.16 -23.31
C THR A 152 14.01 -25.23 -21.92
N GLU A 153 14.82 -25.10 -20.87
CA GLU A 153 14.37 -25.10 -19.50
C GLU A 153 14.12 -23.69 -18.98
N SER A 154 12.91 -23.41 -18.53
CA SER A 154 12.55 -22.08 -18.01
C SER A 154 13.08 -21.81 -16.60
N ARG A 155 13.26 -22.87 -15.81
CA ARG A 155 13.61 -22.79 -14.38
C ARG A 155 14.96 -22.07 -14.13
N PRO A 156 16.06 -22.31 -14.86
CA PRO A 156 17.30 -21.59 -14.63
C PRO A 156 17.15 -20.08 -14.82
N ARG A 157 16.39 -19.63 -15.83
CA ARG A 157 16.11 -18.21 -16.07
C ARG A 157 15.25 -17.61 -14.94
N PHE A 158 14.25 -18.34 -14.47
CA PHE A 158 13.46 -17.92 -13.31
C PHE A 158 14.34 -17.75 -12.07
N LEU A 159 15.21 -18.71 -11.77
CA LEU A 159 16.14 -18.64 -10.62
C LEU A 159 17.16 -17.50 -10.77
N ALA A 160 17.64 -17.25 -11.98
CA ALA A 160 18.49 -16.08 -12.27
C ALA A 160 17.74 -14.77 -11.97
N GLY A 161 16.48 -14.67 -12.39
CA GLY A 161 15.63 -13.53 -12.07
C GLY A 161 15.46 -13.32 -10.56
N VAL A 162 15.20 -14.39 -9.80
CA VAL A 162 15.11 -14.33 -8.33
C VAL A 162 16.43 -13.86 -7.70
N ALA A 163 17.56 -14.40 -8.15
CA ALA A 163 18.88 -14.02 -7.64
C ALA A 163 19.24 -12.55 -7.97
N LEU A 164 18.90 -12.09 -9.17
CA LEU A 164 19.06 -10.70 -9.60
C LEU A 164 18.19 -9.75 -8.75
N GLU A 165 16.96 -10.15 -8.46
CA GLU A 165 16.09 -9.38 -7.58
C GLU A 165 16.65 -9.26 -6.16
N HIS A 166 17.21 -10.35 -5.60
CA HIS A 166 17.88 -10.34 -4.29
C HIS A 166 19.13 -9.45 -4.29
N SER A 167 19.80 -9.31 -5.43
CA SER A 167 20.94 -8.40 -5.59
C SER A 167 20.56 -6.96 -5.92
N GLY A 168 19.25 -6.65 -5.99
CA GLY A 168 18.72 -5.31 -6.31
C GLY A 168 18.77 -4.95 -7.80
N LYS A 169 19.09 -5.90 -8.68
CA LYS A 169 19.18 -5.70 -10.14
C LYS A 169 17.83 -5.98 -10.80
N PHE A 170 16.85 -5.08 -10.55
CA PHE A 170 15.45 -5.30 -10.94
C PHE A 170 15.22 -5.32 -12.45
N VAL A 171 15.97 -4.52 -13.21
CA VAL A 171 15.84 -4.48 -14.69
C VAL A 171 16.24 -5.81 -15.30
N GLU A 172 17.40 -6.31 -14.90
CA GLU A 172 17.92 -7.60 -15.36
C GLU A 172 17.02 -8.77 -14.89
N ALA A 173 16.43 -8.67 -13.69
CA ALA A 173 15.47 -9.65 -13.19
C ALA A 173 14.23 -9.74 -14.08
N ILE A 174 13.67 -8.61 -14.50
CA ILE A 174 12.52 -8.52 -15.42
C ILE A 174 12.85 -9.21 -16.74
N GLU A 175 14.05 -8.99 -17.29
CA GLU A 175 14.49 -9.62 -18.54
C GLU A 175 14.52 -11.14 -18.39
N GLN A 176 15.06 -11.67 -17.28
CA GLN A 176 15.14 -13.11 -17.07
C GLN A 176 13.76 -13.74 -16.82
N TYR A 177 12.87 -13.08 -16.10
CA TYR A 177 11.48 -13.57 -15.93
C TYR A 177 10.73 -13.60 -17.28
N ARG A 178 10.87 -12.57 -18.12
CA ARG A 178 10.30 -12.56 -19.48
C ARG A 178 10.87 -13.68 -20.35
N ALA A 179 12.16 -13.92 -20.28
CA ALA A 179 12.82 -15.02 -20.99
C ALA A 179 12.36 -16.39 -20.49
N ALA A 180 12.09 -16.56 -19.20
CA ALA A 180 11.48 -17.77 -18.63
C ALA A 180 10.06 -17.98 -19.15
N LEU A 181 9.25 -16.90 -19.19
CA LEU A 181 7.87 -16.94 -19.71
C LEU A 181 7.81 -17.21 -21.21
N ALA A 182 8.82 -16.81 -21.99
CA ALA A 182 8.90 -17.17 -23.41
C ALA A 182 9.00 -18.69 -23.62
N ILE A 183 9.60 -19.41 -22.64
CA ILE A 183 9.71 -20.88 -22.65
C ILE A 183 8.46 -21.52 -22.03
N SER A 184 7.98 -20.98 -20.91
CA SER A 184 6.83 -21.48 -20.15
C SER A 184 5.77 -20.38 -19.93
N PRO A 185 4.90 -20.11 -20.91
CA PRO A 185 3.99 -18.95 -20.89
C PRO A 185 2.91 -18.95 -19.81
N LYS A 186 2.70 -20.06 -19.10
CA LYS A 186 1.68 -20.20 -18.04
C LYS A 186 2.31 -20.44 -16.65
N ASP A 187 3.60 -20.16 -16.49
CA ASP A 187 4.28 -20.40 -15.24
C ASP A 187 3.82 -19.37 -14.18
N TYR A 188 3.11 -19.88 -13.18
CA TYR A 188 2.61 -19.07 -12.07
C TYR A 188 3.72 -18.30 -11.34
N ASP A 189 4.82 -18.99 -11.00
CA ASP A 189 5.89 -18.41 -10.19
C ASP A 189 6.58 -17.25 -10.95
N CYS A 190 6.76 -17.40 -12.28
CA CYS A 190 7.30 -16.36 -13.15
C CYS A 190 6.35 -15.15 -13.24
N HIS A 191 5.04 -15.39 -13.50
CA HIS A 191 4.07 -14.30 -13.59
C HIS A 191 3.96 -13.55 -12.26
N PHE A 192 3.87 -14.26 -11.15
CA PHE A 192 3.78 -13.65 -9.82
C PHE A 192 5.02 -12.82 -9.48
N ALA A 193 6.23 -13.37 -9.74
CA ALA A 193 7.48 -12.65 -9.49
C ALA A 193 7.61 -11.41 -10.38
N LEU A 194 7.28 -11.54 -11.67
CA LEU A 194 7.34 -10.43 -12.62
C LEU A 194 6.35 -9.32 -12.26
N GLY A 195 5.10 -9.67 -11.92
CA GLY A 195 4.11 -8.70 -11.46
C GLY A 195 4.59 -7.89 -10.26
N ARG A 196 5.21 -8.56 -9.28
CA ARG A 196 5.77 -7.94 -8.09
C ARG A 196 6.94 -7.00 -8.38
N VAL A 197 7.85 -7.40 -9.26
CA VAL A 197 9.02 -6.57 -9.63
C VAL A 197 8.61 -5.37 -10.48
N LEU A 198 7.64 -5.53 -11.39
CA LEU A 198 7.08 -4.44 -12.17
C LEU A 198 6.40 -3.40 -11.30
N LEU A 199 5.67 -3.84 -10.25
CA LEU A 199 5.08 -2.92 -9.29
C LEU A 199 6.15 -2.09 -8.55
N ARG A 200 7.28 -2.71 -8.18
CA ARG A 200 8.45 -1.99 -7.62
C ARG A 200 9.09 -1.02 -8.61
N ALA A 201 9.07 -1.37 -9.89
CA ALA A 201 9.55 -0.51 -10.97
C ALA A 201 8.53 0.58 -11.36
N ASN A 202 7.41 0.69 -10.62
CA ASN A 202 6.32 1.63 -10.88
C ASN A 202 5.61 1.41 -12.25
N ASP A 203 5.71 0.20 -12.80
CA ASP A 203 4.94 -0.26 -13.95
C ASP A 203 3.68 -0.99 -13.47
N ALA A 204 2.67 -0.22 -13.08
CA ALA A 204 1.41 -0.76 -12.58
C ALA A 204 0.60 -1.49 -13.68
N ALA A 205 0.73 -1.10 -14.95
CA ALA A 205 0.01 -1.74 -16.04
C ALA A 205 0.58 -3.14 -16.33
N GLY A 206 1.90 -3.26 -16.42
CA GLY A 206 2.55 -4.55 -16.58
C GLY A 206 2.35 -5.46 -15.38
N ALA A 207 2.37 -4.90 -14.15
CA ALA A 207 2.09 -5.66 -12.94
C ALA A 207 0.67 -6.23 -12.92
N GLU A 208 -0.33 -5.46 -13.34
CA GLU A 208 -1.72 -5.91 -13.44
C GLU A 208 -1.89 -7.10 -14.40
N GLU A 209 -1.28 -7.00 -15.60
CA GLU A 209 -1.30 -8.08 -16.58
C GLU A 209 -0.74 -9.38 -15.96
N HIS A 210 0.44 -9.30 -15.37
CA HIS A 210 1.10 -10.50 -14.86
C HIS A 210 0.46 -11.06 -13.59
N PHE A 211 -0.12 -10.23 -12.71
CA PHE A 211 -0.92 -10.77 -11.61
C PHE A 211 -2.22 -11.42 -12.08
N ARG A 212 -2.86 -10.94 -13.18
CA ARG A 212 -4.00 -11.64 -13.77
C ARG A 212 -3.62 -13.01 -14.31
N GLU A 213 -2.51 -13.10 -15.04
CA GLU A 213 -2.00 -14.37 -15.53
C GLU A 213 -1.63 -15.33 -14.39
N ALA A 214 -1.04 -14.82 -13.30
CA ALA A 214 -0.77 -15.62 -12.10
C ALA A 214 -2.07 -16.15 -11.48
N VAL A 215 -3.11 -15.32 -11.35
CA VAL A 215 -4.44 -15.76 -10.87
C VAL A 215 -5.07 -16.77 -11.83
N ALA A 216 -4.93 -16.60 -13.15
CA ALA A 216 -5.43 -17.54 -14.15
C ALA A 216 -4.70 -18.89 -14.09
N ALA A 217 -3.38 -18.88 -13.84
CA ALA A 217 -2.58 -20.09 -13.71
C ALA A 217 -2.84 -20.84 -12.39
N ARG A 218 -3.13 -20.11 -11.29
CA ARG A 218 -3.43 -20.69 -9.97
C ARG A 218 -4.53 -19.89 -9.27
N GLY A 219 -5.77 -20.28 -9.51
CA GLY A 219 -6.97 -19.58 -9.06
C GLY A 219 -7.14 -19.50 -7.54
N ASP A 220 -6.54 -20.38 -6.76
CA ASP A 220 -6.56 -20.40 -5.30
C ASP A 220 -5.39 -19.67 -4.64
N SER A 221 -4.58 -18.97 -5.43
CA SER A 221 -3.45 -18.20 -4.92
C SER A 221 -3.91 -16.90 -4.26
N ALA A 222 -4.00 -16.89 -2.93
CA ALA A 222 -4.24 -15.69 -2.15
C ALA A 222 -3.20 -14.57 -2.44
N PRO A 223 -1.86 -14.82 -2.48
CA PRO A 223 -0.89 -13.79 -2.81
C PRO A 223 -1.08 -13.14 -4.17
N ALA A 224 -1.42 -13.91 -5.21
CA ALA A 224 -1.64 -13.36 -6.55
C ALA A 224 -2.92 -12.49 -6.61
N ARG A 225 -4.00 -12.93 -5.94
CA ARG A 225 -5.24 -12.14 -5.84
C ARG A 225 -5.01 -10.83 -5.10
N LEU A 226 -4.28 -10.87 -4.00
CA LEU A 226 -3.92 -9.67 -3.24
C LEU A 226 -3.04 -8.72 -4.07
N GLY A 227 -2.03 -9.26 -4.78
CA GLY A 227 -1.21 -8.47 -5.70
C GLY A 227 -2.05 -7.78 -6.79
N LEU A 228 -3.00 -8.50 -7.39
CA LEU A 228 -3.92 -7.95 -8.38
C LEU A 228 -4.81 -6.85 -7.78
N ALA A 229 -5.39 -7.09 -6.60
CA ALA A 229 -6.25 -6.12 -5.93
C ALA A 229 -5.50 -4.80 -5.66
N ASN A 230 -4.31 -4.91 -5.06
CA ASN A 230 -3.49 -3.76 -4.71
C ASN A 230 -3.07 -2.92 -5.92
N VAL A 231 -2.72 -3.58 -7.01
CA VAL A 231 -2.39 -2.89 -8.27
C VAL A 231 -3.60 -2.17 -8.84
N LEU A 232 -4.77 -2.80 -8.86
CA LEU A 232 -6.02 -2.18 -9.34
C LEU A 232 -6.41 -0.97 -8.50
N LEU A 233 -6.32 -1.07 -7.17
CA LEU A 233 -6.61 0.04 -6.27
C LEU A 233 -5.62 1.19 -6.42
N SER A 234 -4.33 0.90 -6.61
CA SER A 234 -3.31 1.92 -6.87
C SER A 234 -3.59 2.71 -8.15
N GLN A 235 -4.18 2.08 -9.15
CA GLN A 235 -4.64 2.69 -10.40
C GLN A 235 -6.01 3.37 -10.29
N LYS A 236 -6.62 3.41 -9.09
CA LYS A 236 -7.97 3.92 -8.84
C LYS A 236 -9.08 3.16 -9.61
N LYS A 237 -8.82 1.94 -10.00
CA LYS A 237 -9.81 1.01 -10.58
C LYS A 237 -10.59 0.36 -9.43
N TYR A 238 -11.32 1.18 -8.66
CA TYR A 238 -11.91 0.80 -7.37
C TYR A 238 -12.86 -0.40 -7.48
N GLN A 239 -13.75 -0.43 -8.50
CA GLN A 239 -14.67 -1.56 -8.66
C GLN A 239 -13.90 -2.88 -8.86
N ALA A 240 -12.97 -2.91 -9.80
CA ALA A 240 -12.18 -4.13 -10.06
C ALA A 240 -11.30 -4.53 -8.87
N GLY A 241 -10.74 -3.53 -8.16
CA GLY A 241 -9.94 -3.74 -6.96
C GLY A 241 -10.76 -4.34 -5.80
N THR A 242 -11.97 -3.80 -5.54
CA THR A 242 -12.88 -4.34 -4.51
C THR A 242 -13.37 -5.74 -4.85
N ASP A 243 -13.59 -6.06 -6.15
CA ASP A 243 -13.95 -7.40 -6.59
C ASP A 243 -12.79 -8.39 -6.37
N ALA A 244 -11.55 -7.99 -6.70
CA ALA A 244 -10.37 -8.80 -6.47
C ALA A 244 -10.10 -9.03 -4.97
N LEU A 245 -10.30 -7.99 -4.12
CA LEU A 245 -10.24 -8.14 -2.65
C LEU A 245 -11.34 -9.07 -2.14
N ALA A 246 -12.55 -9.01 -2.69
CA ALA A 246 -13.61 -9.95 -2.30
C ALA A 246 -13.22 -11.41 -2.55
N GLU A 247 -12.58 -11.69 -3.68
CA GLU A 247 -12.08 -13.03 -3.99
C GLU A 247 -10.90 -13.45 -3.09
N TYR A 248 -10.05 -12.51 -2.71
CA TYR A 248 -9.00 -12.75 -1.72
C TYR A 248 -9.58 -13.07 -0.34
N LEU A 249 -10.56 -12.29 0.11
CA LEU A 249 -11.19 -12.42 1.42
C LEU A 249 -12.04 -13.69 1.56
N LYS A 250 -12.49 -14.31 0.45
CA LYS A 250 -13.06 -15.66 0.51
C LYS A 250 -12.06 -16.72 0.97
N LEU A 251 -10.77 -16.53 0.63
CA LEU A 251 -9.69 -17.43 1.03
C LEU A 251 -9.15 -17.07 2.43
N ASN A 252 -9.22 -15.79 2.81
CA ASN A 252 -8.68 -15.26 4.06
C ASN A 252 -9.71 -14.38 4.77
N PRO A 253 -10.83 -14.94 5.26
CA PRO A 253 -11.96 -14.16 5.79
C PRO A 253 -11.66 -13.40 7.09
N GLY A 254 -10.56 -13.72 7.75
CA GLY A 254 -10.11 -13.04 8.97
C GLY A 254 -9.06 -11.94 8.73
N ASP A 255 -8.74 -11.62 7.47
CA ASP A 255 -7.75 -10.57 7.19
C ASP A 255 -8.36 -9.19 7.37
N ARG A 256 -8.18 -8.68 8.59
CA ARG A 256 -8.71 -7.40 9.03
C ARG A 256 -8.22 -6.24 8.18
N ALA A 257 -6.94 -6.22 7.82
CA ALA A 257 -6.34 -5.12 7.06
C ALA A 257 -7.00 -4.98 5.68
N GLU A 258 -7.24 -6.10 5.02
CA GLU A 258 -7.82 -6.10 3.67
C GLU A 258 -9.34 -5.82 3.69
N HIS A 259 -10.06 -6.12 4.78
CA HIS A 259 -11.42 -5.63 4.98
C HIS A 259 -11.45 -4.09 5.11
N PHE A 260 -10.53 -3.49 5.86
CA PHE A 260 -10.42 -2.02 5.93
C PHE A 260 -10.06 -1.40 4.58
N GLU A 261 -9.14 -2.00 3.83
CA GLU A 261 -8.77 -1.51 2.50
C GLU A 261 -9.95 -1.59 1.53
N ARG A 262 -10.72 -2.69 1.58
CA ARG A 262 -11.94 -2.83 0.79
C ARG A 262 -13.00 -1.81 1.17
N ALA A 263 -13.20 -1.56 2.47
CA ALA A 263 -14.12 -0.53 2.96
C ALA A 263 -13.71 0.87 2.45
N SER A 264 -12.41 1.20 2.53
CA SER A 264 -11.88 2.46 2.00
C SER A 264 -12.15 2.63 0.50
N ALA A 265 -11.93 1.58 -0.29
CA ALA A 265 -12.19 1.61 -1.72
C ALA A 265 -13.70 1.72 -2.05
N LEU A 266 -14.57 1.13 -1.24
CA LEU A 266 -16.02 1.25 -1.35
C LEU A 266 -16.48 2.69 -1.03
N MET A 267 -15.88 3.34 -0.04
CA MET A 267 -16.15 4.75 0.27
C MET A 267 -15.79 5.67 -0.91
N GLU A 268 -14.70 5.41 -1.62
CA GLU A 268 -14.32 6.17 -2.83
C GLU A 268 -15.33 6.03 -3.99
N MET A 269 -16.22 5.06 -3.92
CA MET A 269 -17.33 4.83 -4.86
C MET A 269 -18.70 5.24 -4.29
N ASP A 270 -18.75 5.94 -3.15
CA ASP A 270 -19.95 6.30 -2.41
C ASP A 270 -20.83 5.08 -2.00
N ARG A 271 -20.25 3.88 -1.96
CA ARG A 271 -20.92 2.63 -1.54
C ARG A 271 -20.84 2.45 -0.03
N PHE A 272 -21.43 3.39 0.69
CA PHE A 272 -21.29 3.52 2.14
C PHE A 272 -21.84 2.32 2.93
N ASP A 273 -22.96 1.72 2.54
CA ASP A 273 -23.54 0.59 3.27
C ASP A 273 -22.70 -0.68 3.10
N ASP A 274 -22.11 -0.88 1.90
CA ASP A 274 -21.17 -1.96 1.67
C ASP A 274 -19.88 -1.75 2.48
N ALA A 275 -19.39 -0.50 2.55
CA ALA A 275 -18.22 -0.16 3.36
C ALA A 275 -18.45 -0.44 4.85
N LEU A 276 -19.62 -0.05 5.41
CA LEU A 276 -20.00 -0.39 6.79
C LEU A 276 -20.01 -1.90 7.03
N THR A 277 -20.50 -2.67 6.06
CA THR A 277 -20.51 -4.14 6.13
C THR A 277 -19.08 -4.71 6.21
N GLU A 278 -18.14 -4.14 5.45
CA GLU A 278 -16.74 -4.57 5.51
C GLU A 278 -16.07 -4.17 6.83
N LEU A 279 -16.40 -3.00 7.37
CA LEU A 279 -15.93 -2.58 8.70
C LEU A 279 -16.44 -3.51 9.81
N ASP A 280 -17.71 -3.98 9.71
CA ASP A 280 -18.26 -4.97 10.64
C ASP A 280 -17.50 -6.31 10.56
N ARG A 281 -17.16 -6.75 9.35
CA ARG A 281 -16.35 -7.96 9.13
C ARG A 281 -14.94 -7.81 9.70
N ALA A 282 -14.29 -6.67 9.45
CA ALA A 282 -12.96 -6.37 9.97
C ALA A 282 -12.89 -6.43 11.51
N GLU A 283 -13.99 -6.11 12.18
CA GLU A 283 -14.06 -5.98 13.63
C GLU A 283 -14.84 -7.11 14.31
N THR A 284 -15.22 -8.15 13.54
CA THR A 284 -15.94 -9.31 14.08
C THR A 284 -15.16 -9.95 15.25
N GLY A 285 -15.81 -10.08 16.39
CA GLY A 285 -15.23 -10.68 17.60
C GLY A 285 -14.24 -9.80 18.36
N SER A 286 -14.10 -8.52 17.99
CA SER A 286 -13.25 -7.54 18.68
C SER A 286 -13.97 -6.21 18.86
N ALA A 287 -13.46 -5.39 19.80
CA ALA A 287 -13.95 -4.02 19.92
C ALA A 287 -13.54 -3.18 18.68
N PRO A 288 -14.36 -2.20 18.27
CA PRO A 288 -14.03 -1.28 17.21
C PRO A 288 -12.73 -0.53 17.47
N THR A 289 -11.89 -0.40 16.43
CA THR A 289 -10.64 0.37 16.51
C THR A 289 -10.89 1.85 16.28
N ALA A 290 -9.94 2.69 16.69
CA ALA A 290 -9.95 4.12 16.37
C ALA A 290 -10.06 4.36 14.85
N GLU A 291 -9.37 3.58 14.04
CA GLU A 291 -9.43 3.65 12.58
C GLU A 291 -10.81 3.27 12.04
N GLY A 292 -11.38 2.15 12.49
CA GLY A 292 -12.72 1.72 12.09
C GLY A 292 -13.80 2.71 12.50
N LEU A 293 -13.72 3.26 13.72
CA LEU A 293 -14.63 4.30 14.19
C LEU A 293 -14.49 5.59 13.38
N LYS A 294 -13.26 5.98 13.01
CA LYS A 294 -13.02 7.14 12.16
C LYS A 294 -13.65 6.97 10.78
N MET A 295 -13.48 5.80 10.15
CA MET A 295 -14.11 5.49 8.86
C MET A 295 -15.66 5.48 8.95
N ARG A 296 -16.23 4.89 10.00
CA ARG A 296 -17.69 4.92 10.23
C ARG A 296 -18.19 6.35 10.41
N GLY A 297 -17.47 7.16 11.19
CA GLY A 297 -17.78 8.58 11.39
C GLY A 297 -17.81 9.34 10.08
N ASP A 298 -16.82 9.14 9.21
CA ASP A 298 -16.76 9.75 7.87
C ASP A 298 -17.93 9.31 6.99
N ILE A 299 -18.26 8.03 6.98
CA ILE A 299 -19.44 7.50 6.26
C ILE A 299 -20.72 8.17 6.75
N TYR A 300 -20.95 8.27 8.07
CA TYR A 300 -22.15 8.88 8.61
C TYR A 300 -22.23 10.38 8.33
N LEU A 301 -21.09 11.08 8.29
CA LEU A 301 -21.00 12.48 7.82
C LEU A 301 -21.51 12.63 6.39
N HIS A 302 -21.02 11.78 5.47
CA HIS A 302 -21.44 11.78 4.07
C HIS A 302 -22.93 11.45 3.91
N GLN A 303 -23.44 10.52 4.71
CA GLN A 303 -24.85 10.14 4.74
C GLN A 303 -25.74 11.14 5.50
N LYS A 304 -25.16 12.18 6.12
CA LYS A 304 -25.87 13.15 7.00
C LYS A 304 -26.63 12.48 8.15
N LYS A 305 -26.12 11.35 8.61
CA LYS A 305 -26.61 10.66 9.80
C LYS A 305 -25.94 11.24 11.04
N TRP A 306 -26.39 12.46 11.41
CA TRP A 306 -25.68 13.30 12.40
C TRP A 306 -25.59 12.68 13.79
N LYS A 307 -26.64 11.98 14.25
CA LYS A 307 -26.65 11.32 15.56
C LYS A 307 -25.64 10.16 15.62
N GLU A 308 -25.69 9.29 14.61
CA GLU A 308 -24.77 8.17 14.48
C GLU A 308 -23.31 8.66 14.31
N ALA A 309 -23.13 9.75 13.59
CA ALA A 309 -21.81 10.39 13.44
C ALA A 309 -21.30 10.91 14.79
N SER A 310 -22.12 11.65 15.56
CA SER A 310 -21.74 12.18 16.88
C SER A 310 -21.33 11.06 17.84
N GLU A 311 -22.16 10.02 17.97
CA GLU A 311 -21.88 8.87 18.84
C GLU A 311 -20.58 8.14 18.45
N THR A 312 -20.39 7.91 17.15
CA THR A 312 -19.23 7.19 16.63
C THR A 312 -17.95 8.01 16.78
N LEU A 313 -17.99 9.30 16.41
CA LEU A 313 -16.84 10.20 16.56
C LEU A 313 -16.46 10.40 18.03
N ALA A 314 -17.44 10.51 18.93
CA ALA A 314 -17.18 10.56 20.36
C ALA A 314 -16.51 9.27 20.87
N GLN A 315 -16.81 8.10 20.29
CA GLN A 315 -16.10 6.86 20.60
C GLN A 315 -14.66 6.86 20.06
N ALA A 316 -14.47 7.34 18.82
CA ALA A 316 -13.13 7.46 18.22
C ALA A 316 -12.23 8.41 19.04
N ILE A 317 -12.76 9.55 19.47
CA ILE A 317 -12.04 10.55 20.28
C ILE A 317 -11.63 9.97 21.66
N ARG A 318 -12.43 9.10 22.27
CA ARG A 318 -12.01 8.41 23.52
C ARG A 318 -10.75 7.57 23.32
N GLN A 319 -10.53 7.02 22.13
CA GLN A 319 -9.33 6.25 21.80
C GLN A 319 -8.17 7.13 21.31
N SER A 320 -8.47 8.26 20.66
CA SER A 320 -7.51 9.20 20.07
C SER A 320 -7.87 10.65 20.41
N PRO A 321 -7.69 11.10 21.68
CA PRO A 321 -8.18 12.41 22.14
C PRO A 321 -7.55 13.61 21.45
N GLU A 322 -6.35 13.44 20.89
CA GLU A 322 -5.56 14.50 20.25
C GLU A 322 -5.75 14.56 18.72
N ASP A 323 -6.59 13.68 18.13
CA ASP A 323 -6.84 13.71 16.68
C ASP A 323 -7.70 14.93 16.34
N GLN A 324 -7.02 15.97 15.83
CA GLN A 324 -7.64 17.25 15.48
C GLN A 324 -8.74 17.09 14.42
N GLN A 325 -8.59 16.15 13.51
CA GLN A 325 -9.58 15.89 12.47
C GLN A 325 -10.89 15.33 13.05
N LEU A 326 -10.79 14.36 13.98
CA LEU A 326 -11.97 13.83 14.67
C LEU A 326 -12.71 14.90 15.46
N LEU A 327 -11.95 15.77 16.16
CA LEU A 327 -12.52 16.89 16.92
C LEU A 327 -13.22 17.89 15.99
N THR A 328 -12.62 18.22 14.86
CA THR A 328 -13.22 19.13 13.86
C THR A 328 -14.48 18.52 13.26
N TRP A 329 -14.48 17.25 12.92
CA TRP A 329 -15.65 16.54 12.42
C TRP A 329 -16.78 16.50 13.46
N LEU A 330 -16.46 16.18 14.72
CA LEU A 330 -17.46 16.22 15.79
C LEU A 330 -18.03 17.62 15.98
N GLY A 331 -17.17 18.65 15.96
CA GLY A 331 -17.63 20.04 16.03
C GLY A 331 -18.60 20.40 14.90
N HIS A 332 -18.32 19.96 13.67
CA HIS A 332 -19.24 20.13 12.54
C HIS A 332 -20.59 19.41 12.78
N VAL A 333 -20.53 18.17 13.23
CA VAL A 333 -21.74 17.37 13.54
C VAL A 333 -22.59 18.03 14.62
N GLU A 334 -21.98 18.56 15.68
CA GLU A 334 -22.69 19.27 16.75
C GLU A 334 -23.37 20.58 16.24
N ILE A 335 -22.77 21.25 15.24
CA ILE A 335 -23.42 22.39 14.55
C ILE A 335 -24.69 21.91 13.83
N GLU A 336 -24.63 20.82 13.08
CA GLU A 336 -25.75 20.27 12.32
C GLU A 336 -26.87 19.72 13.25
N LEU A 337 -26.49 19.29 14.46
CA LEU A 337 -27.42 18.91 15.53
C LEU A 337 -27.97 20.12 16.30
N HIS A 338 -27.57 21.35 15.98
CA HIS A 338 -27.91 22.60 16.67
C HIS A 338 -27.37 22.70 18.12
N GLU A 339 -26.38 21.87 18.47
CA GLU A 339 -25.72 21.86 19.78
C GLU A 339 -24.52 22.85 19.77
N TYR A 340 -24.81 24.12 19.45
CA TYR A 340 -23.79 25.16 19.22
C TYR A 340 -22.83 25.36 20.40
N PRO A 341 -23.26 25.37 21.68
CA PRO A 341 -22.33 25.50 22.80
C PRO A 341 -21.29 24.36 22.86
N THR A 342 -21.73 23.13 22.55
CA THR A 342 -20.85 21.95 22.48
C THR A 342 -19.84 22.08 21.34
N ALA A 343 -20.31 22.46 20.15
CA ALA A 343 -19.47 22.72 18.99
C ALA A 343 -18.40 23.80 19.28
N ILE A 344 -18.80 24.91 19.91
CA ILE A 344 -17.87 25.99 20.28
C ILE A 344 -16.79 25.50 21.24
N ASN A 345 -17.14 24.70 22.24
CA ASN A 345 -16.17 24.14 23.18
C ASN A 345 -15.15 23.24 22.48
N ILE A 346 -15.61 22.35 21.60
CA ILE A 346 -14.76 21.39 20.89
C ILE A 346 -13.83 22.15 19.89
N LEU A 347 -14.42 22.94 19.00
CA LEU A 347 -13.70 23.68 17.96
C LEU A 347 -12.77 24.76 18.54
N GLY A 348 -13.19 25.34 19.68
CA GLY A 348 -12.35 26.28 20.43
C GLY A 348 -11.06 25.65 20.90
N LYS A 349 -11.06 24.41 21.37
CA LYS A 349 -9.86 23.66 21.73
C LYS A 349 -8.98 23.36 20.52
N VAL A 350 -9.60 22.93 19.40
CA VAL A 350 -8.86 22.70 18.14
C VAL A 350 -8.15 23.98 17.68
N ALA A 351 -8.88 25.10 17.60
CA ALA A 351 -8.34 26.38 17.18
C ALA A 351 -7.32 27.00 18.17
N ALA A 352 -7.33 26.57 19.44
CA ALA A 352 -6.30 26.93 20.42
C ALA A 352 -5.02 26.13 20.24
N ASN A 353 -5.13 24.83 19.96
CA ASN A 353 -4.01 23.94 19.73
C ASN A 353 -3.31 24.19 18.39
N ASN A 354 -4.09 24.47 17.34
CA ASN A 354 -3.59 24.82 16.02
C ASN A 354 -4.24 26.12 15.52
N SER A 355 -3.61 27.25 15.78
CA SER A 355 -4.11 28.56 15.38
C SER A 355 -4.08 28.81 13.86
N GLN A 356 -3.47 27.95 13.07
CA GLN A 356 -3.37 27.98 11.61
C GLN A 356 -4.40 27.05 10.93
N ASP A 357 -5.18 26.30 11.69
CA ASP A 357 -6.22 25.42 11.15
C ASP A 357 -7.41 26.25 10.67
N VAL A 358 -7.40 26.53 9.38
CA VAL A 358 -8.41 27.36 8.71
C VAL A 358 -9.78 26.71 8.74
N ASP A 359 -9.85 25.37 8.60
CA ASP A 359 -11.11 24.65 8.55
C ASP A 359 -11.79 24.61 9.93
N ALA A 360 -11.06 24.26 10.98
CA ALA A 360 -11.55 24.30 12.34
C ALA A 360 -11.98 25.73 12.74
N LEU A 361 -11.23 26.74 12.33
CA LEU A 361 -11.55 28.15 12.62
C LEU A 361 -12.80 28.62 11.86
N ARG A 362 -13.03 28.15 10.62
CA ARG A 362 -14.28 28.45 9.88
C ARG A 362 -15.50 27.84 10.58
N GLU A 363 -15.40 26.56 10.97
CA GLU A 363 -16.49 25.90 11.71
C GLU A 363 -16.75 26.59 13.06
N LEU A 364 -15.71 27.00 13.77
CA LEU A 364 -15.86 27.76 15.03
C LEU A 364 -16.57 29.10 14.81
N VAL A 365 -16.21 29.85 13.78
CA VAL A 365 -16.88 31.11 13.41
C VAL A 365 -18.34 30.86 13.05
N ASN A 366 -18.65 29.79 12.34
CA ASN A 366 -20.01 29.37 12.01
C ASN A 366 -20.80 29.06 13.28
N ALA A 367 -20.21 28.28 14.19
CA ALA A 367 -20.84 27.94 15.48
C ALA A 367 -21.15 29.20 16.33
N PHE A 368 -20.21 30.16 16.44
CA PHE A 368 -20.45 31.42 17.12
C PHE A 368 -21.60 32.21 16.49
N PHE A 369 -21.63 32.29 15.15
CA PHE A 369 -22.69 33.00 14.44
C PHE A 369 -24.07 32.40 14.69
N LEU A 370 -24.19 31.07 14.57
CA LEU A 370 -25.45 30.34 14.79
C LEU A 370 -25.89 30.38 16.25
N ASN A 371 -24.95 30.43 17.20
CA ASN A 371 -25.22 30.59 18.62
C ASN A 371 -25.65 32.04 18.99
N GLY A 372 -25.49 33.00 18.07
CA GLY A 372 -25.74 34.39 18.31
C GLY A 372 -24.62 35.17 19.01
N ASP A 373 -23.44 34.59 19.12
CA ASP A 373 -22.25 35.22 19.71
C ASP A 373 -21.55 36.12 18.69
N TYR A 374 -22.24 37.18 18.27
CA TYR A 374 -21.80 38.04 17.18
C TYR A 374 -20.44 38.70 17.43
N ALA A 375 -20.10 39.03 18.66
CA ALA A 375 -18.81 39.61 19.01
C ALA A 375 -17.68 38.57 18.80
N ALA A 376 -17.86 37.32 19.24
CA ALA A 376 -16.92 36.24 19.01
C ALA A 376 -16.80 35.88 17.52
N THR A 377 -17.92 35.92 16.77
CA THR A 377 -17.95 35.75 15.31
C THR A 377 -17.00 36.74 14.63
N ILE A 378 -17.09 38.04 14.95
CA ILE A 378 -16.24 39.10 14.38
C ILE A 378 -14.77 38.81 14.71
N GLY A 379 -14.45 38.50 15.97
CA GLY A 379 -13.08 38.17 16.39
C GLY A 379 -12.52 36.94 15.66
N GLY A 380 -13.32 35.93 15.42
CA GLY A 380 -12.97 34.74 14.64
C GLY A 380 -12.73 35.09 13.16
N MET A 381 -13.58 35.93 12.57
CA MET A 381 -13.42 36.43 11.20
C MET A 381 -12.13 37.28 11.05
N ASP A 382 -11.73 38.02 12.06
CA ASP A 382 -10.48 38.79 12.06
C ASP A 382 -9.25 37.86 12.09
N ARG A 383 -9.37 36.73 12.79
CA ARG A 383 -8.33 35.70 12.76
C ARG A 383 -8.24 35.02 11.38
N LEU A 384 -9.38 34.63 10.81
CA LEU A 384 -9.45 34.05 9.46
C LEU A 384 -8.87 34.97 8.39
N ALA A 385 -9.16 36.29 8.46
CA ALA A 385 -8.67 37.27 7.51
C ALA A 385 -7.14 37.43 7.49
N ARG A 386 -6.44 36.93 8.53
CA ARG A 386 -4.96 36.88 8.56
C ARG A 386 -4.41 35.63 7.86
N LEU A 387 -5.25 34.61 7.67
CA LEU A 387 -4.86 33.32 7.10
C LEU A 387 -5.30 33.20 5.64
N GLU A 388 -6.41 33.81 5.29
CA GLU A 388 -6.98 33.77 3.94
C GLU A 388 -7.68 35.09 3.58
N THR A 389 -7.79 35.35 2.28
CA THR A 389 -8.52 36.54 1.78
C THR A 389 -10.03 36.35 2.02
N PRO A 390 -10.70 37.31 2.73
CA PRO A 390 -12.14 37.19 2.98
C PRO A 390 -12.95 37.20 1.69
N LYS A 391 -13.86 36.21 1.55
CA LYS A 391 -14.83 36.17 0.44
C LYS A 391 -15.90 37.25 0.61
N PRO A 392 -16.59 37.66 -0.48
CA PRO A 392 -17.68 38.64 -0.38
C PRO A 392 -18.70 38.31 0.71
N VAL A 393 -19.17 37.05 0.77
CA VAL A 393 -20.13 36.59 1.77
C VAL A 393 -19.68 36.80 3.22
N SER A 394 -18.39 36.77 3.48
CA SER A 394 -17.85 37.01 4.83
C SER A 394 -18.12 38.44 5.29
N TRP A 395 -18.09 39.43 4.36
CA TRP A 395 -18.45 40.80 4.67
C TRP A 395 -19.95 40.99 4.94
N PHE A 396 -20.80 40.21 4.25
CA PHE A 396 -22.24 40.20 4.52
C PHE A 396 -22.55 39.64 5.93
N VAL A 397 -21.94 38.50 6.30
CA VAL A 397 -22.09 37.93 7.67
C VAL A 397 -21.54 38.89 8.72
N ARG A 398 -20.40 39.53 8.49
CA ARG A 398 -19.82 40.55 9.39
C ARG A 398 -20.76 41.73 9.58
N ALA A 399 -21.40 42.18 8.50
CA ALA A 399 -22.37 43.26 8.55
C ALA A 399 -23.59 42.91 9.41
N ILE A 400 -24.11 41.69 9.27
CA ILE A 400 -25.18 41.15 10.14
C ILE A 400 -24.72 41.17 11.60
N CYS A 401 -23.52 40.73 11.90
CA CYS A 401 -23.00 40.72 13.27
C CYS A 401 -22.93 42.13 13.87
N TYR A 402 -22.40 43.12 13.12
CA TYR A 402 -22.37 44.52 13.57
C TYR A 402 -23.77 45.09 13.77
N ASP A 403 -24.70 44.77 12.87
CA ASP A 403 -26.09 45.22 12.97
C ASP A 403 -26.78 44.66 14.23
N LYS A 404 -26.62 43.37 14.50
CA LYS A 404 -27.13 42.72 15.71
C LYS A 404 -26.51 43.27 17.00
N LEU A 405 -25.27 43.74 16.95
CA LEU A 405 -24.60 44.42 18.06
C LEU A 405 -24.94 45.91 18.14
N SER A 406 -25.86 46.42 17.31
CA SER A 406 -26.24 47.83 17.21
C SER A 406 -25.09 48.77 16.82
N ARG A 407 -24.02 48.22 16.22
CA ARG A 407 -22.87 48.94 15.68
C ARG A 407 -23.18 49.40 14.26
N LYS A 408 -24.11 50.36 14.14
CA LYS A 408 -24.74 50.75 12.87
C LYS A 408 -23.74 51.25 11.81
N THR A 409 -22.75 52.03 12.20
CA THR A 409 -21.73 52.59 11.28
C THR A 409 -20.92 51.48 10.65
N GLU A 410 -20.38 50.56 11.46
CA GLU A 410 -19.57 49.44 10.99
C GLU A 410 -20.42 48.46 10.17
N ALA A 411 -21.73 48.29 10.52
CA ALA A 411 -22.64 47.48 9.72
C ALA A 411 -22.81 48.05 8.30
N ILE A 412 -22.99 49.39 8.17
CA ILE A 412 -23.05 50.04 6.85
C ILE A 412 -21.78 49.84 6.04
N GLU A 413 -20.64 50.03 6.65
CA GLU A 413 -19.33 49.87 6.00
C GLU A 413 -19.14 48.42 5.49
N ALA A 414 -19.48 47.43 6.32
CA ALA A 414 -19.34 46.00 5.95
C ALA A 414 -20.33 45.59 4.85
N TYR A 415 -21.61 46.06 4.88
CA TYR A 415 -22.55 45.84 3.79
C TYR A 415 -22.08 46.50 2.48
N GLN A 416 -21.56 47.72 2.53
CA GLN A 416 -21.01 48.39 1.35
C GLN A 416 -19.83 47.59 0.78
N LYS A 417 -18.93 47.13 1.65
CA LYS A 417 -17.80 46.30 1.25
C LYS A 417 -18.24 44.99 0.59
N PHE A 418 -19.30 44.37 1.10
CA PHE A 418 -19.92 43.20 0.45
C PHE A 418 -20.40 43.58 -0.96
N LEU A 419 -21.19 44.66 -1.10
CA LEU A 419 -21.76 45.07 -2.37
C LEU A 419 -20.69 45.42 -3.42
N ASP A 420 -19.56 46.04 -2.98
CA ASP A 420 -18.44 46.38 -3.84
C ASP A 420 -17.71 45.13 -4.37
N LEU A 421 -17.66 44.06 -3.58
CA LEU A 421 -16.93 42.84 -3.91
C LEU A 421 -17.79 41.78 -4.61
N ASP A 422 -19.09 41.77 -4.34
CA ASP A 422 -20.01 40.73 -4.86
C ASP A 422 -20.33 40.93 -6.35
N ASN A 423 -20.30 42.15 -6.84
CA ASN A 423 -20.58 42.52 -8.24
C ASN A 423 -21.91 41.93 -8.76
N GLY A 424 -22.93 41.77 -7.91
CA GLY A 424 -24.23 41.25 -8.28
C GLY A 424 -24.28 39.76 -8.55
N GLN A 425 -23.36 38.99 -8.00
CA GLN A 425 -23.37 37.51 -8.12
C GLN A 425 -24.39 36.87 -7.18
N ASN A 426 -24.84 37.56 -6.12
CA ASN A 426 -25.77 37.08 -5.11
C ASN A 426 -26.98 38.01 -4.95
N ASP A 427 -27.85 38.07 -5.96
CA ASP A 427 -28.98 38.99 -6.07
C ASP A 427 -29.82 39.14 -4.76
N THR A 428 -30.08 38.05 -4.07
CA THR A 428 -30.87 38.06 -2.81
C THR A 428 -30.15 38.79 -1.69
N GLN A 429 -28.87 38.51 -1.51
CA GLN A 429 -28.02 39.14 -0.48
C GLN A 429 -27.73 40.59 -0.82
N ASP A 430 -27.51 40.90 -2.11
CA ASP A 430 -27.36 42.26 -2.62
C ASP A 430 -28.59 43.10 -2.28
N PHE A 431 -29.80 42.61 -2.59
CA PHE A 431 -31.04 43.30 -2.26
C PHE A 431 -31.20 43.52 -0.75
N GLN A 432 -30.92 42.50 0.06
CA GLN A 432 -30.95 42.62 1.52
C GLN A 432 -29.98 43.67 2.05
N ALA A 433 -28.73 43.60 1.56
CA ALA A 433 -27.65 44.56 1.95
C ALA A 433 -28.03 46.01 1.62
N ARG A 434 -28.49 46.27 0.38
CA ARG A 434 -28.91 47.62 -0.06
C ARG A 434 -30.05 48.16 0.78
N ARG A 435 -31.08 47.34 1.00
CA ARG A 435 -32.22 47.71 1.83
C ARG A 435 -31.77 48.02 3.27
N ARG A 436 -30.88 47.20 3.85
CA ARG A 436 -30.48 47.39 5.25
C ARG A 436 -29.57 48.62 5.40
N VAL A 437 -28.68 48.87 4.45
CA VAL A 437 -27.86 50.11 4.40
C VAL A 437 -28.75 51.33 4.41
N TYR A 438 -29.78 51.37 3.55
CA TYR A 438 -30.73 52.49 3.49
C TYR A 438 -31.43 52.71 4.84
N THR A 439 -31.92 51.66 5.47
CA THR A 439 -32.56 51.70 6.78
C THR A 439 -31.60 52.24 7.85
N LEU A 440 -30.42 51.69 7.95
CA LEU A 440 -29.43 52.12 8.95
C LEU A 440 -28.96 53.57 8.77
N GLN A 441 -28.80 54.03 7.51
CA GLN A 441 -28.48 55.40 7.21
C GLN A 441 -29.63 56.34 7.66
N SER A 442 -30.89 55.97 7.42
CA SER A 442 -32.03 56.71 7.90
C SER A 442 -32.12 56.79 9.43
N GLU A 443 -31.84 55.66 10.12
CA GLU A 443 -31.78 55.57 11.59
C GLU A 443 -30.70 56.45 12.22
N LEU A 444 -29.60 56.74 11.46
CA LEU A 444 -28.51 57.60 11.88
C LEU A 444 -28.69 59.05 11.44
N GLY A 445 -29.78 59.39 10.77
CA GLY A 445 -30.00 60.76 10.23
C GLY A 445 -29.08 61.09 9.06
N LEU A 446 -28.45 60.11 8.43
CA LEU A 446 -27.58 60.27 7.26
C LEU A 446 -28.46 60.30 6.00
N ALA A 447 -28.31 61.36 5.15
CA ALA A 447 -29.02 61.38 3.87
C ALA A 447 -28.66 60.17 3.02
N PRO A 448 -29.62 59.35 2.54
CA PRO A 448 -29.31 58.18 1.71
C PRO A 448 -28.58 58.61 0.45
N LYS A 449 -27.39 58.07 0.18
CA LYS A 449 -26.69 58.29 -1.10
C LYS A 449 -27.62 57.83 -2.24
N LYS A 450 -27.94 58.74 -3.19
CA LYS A 450 -28.71 58.41 -4.39
C LYS A 450 -28.01 57.20 -5.09
N GLN A 451 -28.73 56.07 -5.11
CA GLN A 451 -28.25 54.93 -5.90
C GLN A 451 -28.16 55.35 -7.39
N LYS A 452 -27.00 55.19 -7.99
CA LYS A 452 -26.88 55.21 -9.47
C LYS A 452 -27.48 53.86 -9.95
N HIS A 453 -28.57 53.95 -10.72
CA HIS A 453 -29.15 52.83 -11.46
C HIS A 453 -28.19 52.31 -12.50
#